data_76ec3114f3750c7543f23c71d0ba5ea0
#
_entry.id   76ec3114f3750c7543f23c71d0ba5ea0
#
_cell.length_a   1.000
_cell.length_b   1.000
_cell.length_c   1.000
_cell.angle_alpha   90.00
_cell.angle_beta   90.00
_cell.angle_gamma   90.00
#
_symmetry.space_group_name_H-M   'P 1'
#
loop_
_entity.id
_entity.type
_entity.pdbx_description
1 polymer ?
#
loop_
_entity_poly.entity_id
_entity_poly.type
_entity_poly.pdbx_seq_one_letter_code
_entity_poly.pdbx_strand_id
1 'polypeptide(L)'
;MKKLITVTLLAAALAGCRSDADIASHNMSKAADNFEVSRRIVFYNGITGDYMMTIEGLCSLGNYDKARELSLTCKTGPTTYKKHFLGLSDNVTFFVEQLEPVKVSAYHYRVIFKPASIIPDIEIK
;
A
#
# COMPACT_ATOMS: atom_id res chain seq x y z
N MET A 1 -29.30 26.15 33.18
CA MET A 1 -28.47 26.53 32.04
C MET A 1 -26.95 26.33 32.29
N LYS A 2 -26.42 26.79 33.41
CA LYS A 2 -24.97 26.60 33.71
C LYS A 2 -24.55 25.13 33.77
N LYS A 3 -25.35 24.21 34.28
CA LYS A 3 -25.07 22.77 34.34
C LYS A 3 -25.10 22.08 32.97
N LEU A 4 -25.97 22.54 32.07
CA LEU A 4 -26.02 22.01 30.68
C LEU A 4 -24.78 22.40 29.87
N ILE A 5 -24.31 23.64 30.03
CA ILE A 5 -23.11 24.14 29.34
C ILE A 5 -21.87 23.36 29.81
N THR A 6 -21.78 23.05 31.11
CA THR A 6 -20.64 22.28 31.66
C THR A 6 -20.62 20.85 31.14
N VAL A 7 -21.78 20.20 31.02
CA VAL A 7 -21.89 18.84 30.48
C VAL A 7 -21.54 18.81 28.99
N THR A 8 -21.95 19.81 28.24
CA THR A 8 -21.65 19.91 26.81
C THR A 8 -20.14 20.14 26.54
N LEU A 9 -19.49 20.95 27.36
CA LEU A 9 -18.05 21.16 27.28
C LEU A 9 -17.25 19.89 27.63
N LEU A 10 -17.70 19.13 28.61
CA LEU A 10 -17.07 17.89 29.03
C LEU A 10 -17.20 16.80 27.95
N ALA A 11 -18.34 16.72 27.27
CA ALA A 11 -18.59 15.79 26.18
C ALA A 11 -17.74 16.13 24.95
N ALA A 12 -17.50 17.40 24.66
CA ALA A 12 -16.63 17.83 23.56
C ALA A 12 -15.14 17.49 23.79
N ALA A 13 -14.69 17.47 25.04
CA ALA A 13 -13.32 17.12 25.41
C ALA A 13 -13.01 15.61 25.22
N LEU A 14 -14.04 14.75 25.29
CA LEU A 14 -13.88 13.30 25.11
C LEU A 14 -13.85 12.86 23.64
N ALA A 15 -14.27 13.70 22.71
CA ALA A 15 -14.31 13.40 21.29
C ALA A 15 -12.94 13.56 20.56
N GLY A 16 -11.90 14.01 21.26
CA GLY A 16 -10.64 14.42 20.66
C GLY A 16 -9.45 13.46 20.78
N CYS A 17 -9.59 12.31 21.44
CA CYS A 17 -8.47 11.39 21.62
C CYS A 17 -8.39 10.39 20.47
N ARG A 18 -7.64 10.72 19.44
CA ARG A 18 -7.13 9.72 18.50
C ARG A 18 -6.01 8.92 19.19
N SER A 19 -6.03 7.60 19.02
CA SER A 19 -4.95 6.77 19.55
C SER A 19 -3.63 7.04 18.80
N ASP A 20 -2.50 6.85 19.47
CA ASP A 20 -1.17 6.97 18.81
C ASP A 20 -1.05 6.03 17.63
N ALA A 21 -1.67 4.86 17.69
CA ALA A 21 -1.71 3.91 16.59
C ALA A 21 -2.44 4.45 15.35
N ASP A 22 -3.55 5.17 15.55
CA ASP A 22 -4.29 5.78 14.43
C ASP A 22 -3.49 6.89 13.77
N ILE A 23 -2.78 7.69 14.56
CA ILE A 23 -1.92 8.78 14.06
C ILE A 23 -0.75 8.19 13.28
N ALA A 24 -0.08 7.18 13.83
CA ALA A 24 1.04 6.50 13.17
C ALA A 24 0.58 5.85 11.86
N SER A 25 -0.53 5.13 11.86
CA SER A 25 -1.10 4.49 10.68
C SER A 25 -1.44 5.50 9.58
N HIS A 26 -2.05 6.63 9.95
CA HIS A 26 -2.38 7.70 9.00
C HIS A 26 -1.12 8.31 8.39
N ASN A 27 -0.11 8.61 9.20
CA ASN A 27 1.14 9.19 8.74
C ASN A 27 1.92 8.24 7.84
N MET A 28 1.92 6.94 8.14
CA MET A 28 2.53 5.91 7.30
C MET A 28 1.83 5.80 5.95
N SER A 29 0.50 5.83 5.93
CA SER A 29 -0.26 5.82 4.68
C SER A 29 0.04 7.06 3.83
N LYS A 30 0.09 8.23 4.46
CA LYS A 30 0.45 9.48 3.79
C LYS A 30 1.86 9.47 3.23
N ALA A 31 2.84 8.97 3.99
CA ALA A 31 4.21 8.82 3.51
C ALA A 31 4.30 7.86 2.32
N ALA A 32 3.54 6.78 2.34
CA ALA A 32 3.48 5.85 1.22
C ALA A 32 2.84 6.48 -0.03
N ASP A 33 1.80 7.28 0.12
CA ASP A 33 1.16 8.00 -0.98
C ASP A 33 2.05 9.09 -1.56
N ASN A 34 2.99 9.61 -0.77
CA ASN A 34 4.03 10.53 -1.21
C ASN A 34 5.27 9.83 -1.79
N PHE A 35 5.24 8.51 -1.96
CA PHE A 35 6.36 7.71 -2.45
C PHE A 35 7.62 7.76 -1.57
N GLU A 36 7.45 7.91 -0.26
CA GLU A 36 8.55 7.96 0.70
C GLU A 36 8.87 6.58 1.31
N VAL A 37 7.98 5.62 1.13
CA VAL A 37 8.08 4.29 1.73
C VAL A 37 8.20 3.23 0.65
N SER A 38 9.22 2.40 0.76
CA SER A 38 9.37 1.22 -0.10
C SER A 38 8.42 0.11 0.35
N ARG A 39 7.72 -0.46 -0.60
CA ARG A 39 6.73 -1.54 -0.37
C ARG A 39 6.99 -2.73 -1.27
N ARG A 40 6.61 -3.89 -0.76
CA ARG A 40 6.47 -5.12 -1.54
C ARG A 40 5.00 -5.47 -1.63
N ILE A 41 4.49 -5.60 -2.84
CA ILE A 41 3.13 -6.00 -3.14
C ILE A 41 3.19 -7.37 -3.79
N VAL A 42 2.55 -8.35 -3.19
CA VAL A 42 2.55 -9.73 -3.66
C VAL A 42 1.14 -10.15 -4.05
N PHE A 43 0.99 -10.60 -5.28
CA PHE A 43 -0.24 -11.20 -5.78
C PHE A 43 -0.09 -12.71 -5.78
N TYR A 44 -1.08 -13.40 -5.25
CA TYR A 44 -1.07 -14.85 -5.15
C TYR A 44 -2.46 -15.44 -5.33
N ASN A 45 -2.49 -16.71 -5.70
CA ASN A 45 -3.71 -17.49 -5.75
C ASN A 45 -4.01 -18.00 -4.33
N GLY A 46 -5.10 -17.53 -3.73
CA GLY A 46 -5.48 -17.89 -2.36
C GLY A 46 -5.93 -19.34 -2.20
N ILE A 47 -6.25 -20.05 -3.29
CA ILE A 47 -6.66 -21.46 -3.27
C ILE A 47 -5.44 -22.38 -3.37
N THR A 48 -4.53 -22.12 -4.31
CA THR A 48 -3.36 -22.97 -4.55
C THR A 48 -2.13 -22.52 -3.76
N GLY A 49 -2.10 -21.26 -3.29
CA GLY A 49 -0.93 -20.67 -2.63
C GLY A 49 0.17 -20.24 -3.58
N ASP A 50 -0.05 -20.32 -4.90
CA ASP A 50 0.96 -19.96 -5.89
C ASP A 50 1.13 -18.44 -5.98
N TYR A 51 2.36 -17.98 -5.93
CA TYR A 51 2.71 -16.59 -6.17
C TYR A 51 2.68 -16.29 -7.67
N MET A 52 1.94 -15.26 -8.04
CA MET A 52 1.76 -14.87 -9.43
C MET A 52 2.70 -13.73 -9.82
N MET A 53 2.82 -12.71 -8.98
CA MET A 53 3.61 -11.53 -9.27
C MET A 53 4.01 -10.82 -7.97
N THR A 54 5.20 -10.27 -7.97
CA THR A 54 5.70 -9.40 -6.89
C THR A 54 6.15 -8.07 -7.48
N ILE A 55 5.72 -6.98 -6.88
CA ILE A 55 6.14 -5.62 -7.22
C ILE A 55 6.82 -5.01 -5.99
N GLU A 56 8.04 -4.53 -6.16
CA GLU A 56 8.80 -3.86 -5.10
C GLU A 56 9.20 -2.46 -5.55
N GLY A 57 9.04 -1.49 -4.68
CA GLY A 57 9.45 -0.11 -4.95
C GLY A 57 8.68 0.93 -4.15
N LEU A 58 8.86 2.18 -4.51
CA LEU A 58 8.11 3.30 -3.96
C LEU A 58 6.75 3.36 -4.66
N CYS A 59 5.78 2.65 -4.11
CA CYS A 59 4.48 2.47 -4.72
C CYS A 59 3.35 2.96 -3.82
N SER A 60 2.40 3.65 -4.41
CA SER A 60 1.13 4.03 -3.80
C SER A 60 0.01 3.13 -4.31
N LEU A 61 -0.86 2.72 -3.40
CA LEU A 61 -2.10 2.00 -3.72
C LEU A 61 -3.18 2.99 -4.13
N GLY A 62 -4.01 2.63 -5.11
CA GLY A 62 -5.14 3.45 -5.51
C GLY A 62 -6.19 3.59 -4.41
N ASN A 63 -6.62 4.84 -4.18
CA ASN A 63 -7.61 5.14 -3.16
C ASN A 63 -9.06 5.13 -3.69
N TYR A 64 -9.23 5.08 -5.00
CA TYR A 64 -10.51 5.19 -5.70
C TYR A 64 -10.73 4.04 -6.68
N ASP A 65 -10.16 2.89 -6.37
CA ASP A 65 -10.31 1.72 -7.22
C ASP A 65 -11.75 1.18 -7.16
N LYS A 66 -12.21 0.69 -8.30
CA LYS A 66 -13.47 -0.02 -8.38
C LYS A 66 -13.38 -1.34 -7.63
N ALA A 67 -14.55 -1.90 -7.25
CA ALA A 67 -14.58 -3.24 -6.69
C ALA A 67 -13.84 -4.24 -7.60
N ARG A 68 -13.01 -5.10 -7.02
CA ARG A 68 -12.19 -6.11 -7.71
C ARG A 68 -11.13 -5.56 -8.67
N GLU A 69 -10.76 -4.32 -8.51
CA GLU A 69 -9.66 -3.70 -9.24
C GLU A 69 -8.70 -3.04 -8.24
N LEU A 70 -7.42 -3.24 -8.45
CA LEU A 70 -6.37 -2.55 -7.71
C LEU A 70 -5.47 -1.81 -8.68
N SER A 71 -5.26 -0.54 -8.45
CA SER A 71 -4.25 0.22 -9.16
C SER A 71 -3.04 0.49 -8.27
N LEU A 72 -1.87 0.40 -8.87
CA LEU A 72 -0.59 0.72 -8.23
C LEU A 72 0.11 1.78 -9.04
N THR A 73 0.54 2.84 -8.38
CA THR A 73 1.40 3.85 -8.99
C THR A 73 2.77 3.78 -8.34
N CYS A 74 3.79 3.48 -9.12
CA CYS A 74 5.17 3.33 -8.64
C CYS A 74 6.06 4.40 -9.24
N LYS A 75 6.87 5.00 -8.39
CA LYS A 75 7.88 5.98 -8.81
C LYS A 75 9.12 5.25 -9.30
N THR A 76 9.50 5.50 -10.54
CA THR A 76 10.62 4.84 -11.21
C THR A 76 11.83 5.74 -11.44
N GLY A 77 11.67 7.04 -11.18
CA GLY A 77 12.73 8.04 -11.31
C GLY A 77 12.33 9.36 -10.68
N PRO A 78 13.13 10.44 -10.80
CA PRO A 78 12.82 11.74 -10.19
C PRO A 78 11.47 12.30 -10.60
N THR A 79 11.08 12.09 -11.86
CA THR A 79 9.85 12.62 -12.46
C THR A 79 9.08 11.57 -13.25
N THR A 80 9.44 10.28 -13.12
CA THR A 80 8.87 9.19 -13.90
C THR A 80 8.10 8.23 -13.00
N TYR A 81 6.96 7.77 -13.51
CA TYR A 81 6.06 6.89 -12.81
C TYR A 81 5.56 5.79 -13.74
N LYS A 82 5.23 4.63 -13.16
CA LYS A 82 4.49 3.56 -13.83
C LYS A 82 3.23 3.26 -13.06
N LYS A 83 2.15 3.00 -13.79
CA LYS A 83 0.89 2.58 -13.19
C LYS A 83 0.53 1.17 -13.66
N HIS A 84 0.13 0.35 -12.71
CA HIS A 84 -0.36 -1.00 -12.93
C HIS A 84 -1.82 -1.08 -12.54
N PHE A 85 -2.60 -1.76 -13.36
CA PHE A 85 -3.99 -2.10 -13.09
C PHE A 85 -4.10 -3.61 -12.97
N LEU A 86 -4.65 -4.07 -11.87
CA LEU A 86 -4.71 -5.47 -11.53
C LEU A 86 -6.16 -5.84 -11.21
N GLY A 87 -6.67 -6.83 -11.92
CA GLY A 87 -7.97 -7.43 -11.64
C GLY A 87 -7.85 -8.39 -10.47
N LEU A 88 -8.77 -8.28 -9.52
CA LEU A 88 -8.90 -9.20 -8.40
C LEU A 88 -10.08 -10.13 -8.63
N SER A 89 -9.91 -11.40 -8.32
CA SER A 89 -10.96 -12.41 -8.40
C SER A 89 -11.11 -13.13 -7.06
N ASP A 90 -12.06 -14.03 -6.95
CA ASP A 90 -12.27 -14.81 -5.73
C ASP A 90 -11.04 -15.68 -5.38
N ASN A 91 -10.24 -16.02 -6.38
CA ASN A 91 -9.03 -16.84 -6.23
C ASN A 91 -7.75 -16.01 -6.12
N VAL A 92 -7.75 -14.78 -6.62
CA VAL A 92 -6.57 -13.92 -6.67
C VAL A 92 -6.70 -12.83 -5.62
N THR A 93 -5.73 -12.77 -4.74
CA THR A 93 -5.63 -11.76 -3.70
C THR A 93 -4.21 -11.19 -3.64
N PHE A 94 -4.01 -10.21 -2.79
CA PHE A 94 -2.71 -9.58 -2.61
C PHE A 94 -2.48 -9.26 -1.14
N PHE A 95 -1.22 -9.13 -0.77
CA PHE A 95 -0.82 -8.47 0.46
C PHE A 95 0.27 -7.44 0.19
N VAL A 96 0.35 -6.46 1.06
CA VAL A 96 1.32 -5.38 1.00
C VAL A 96 2.10 -5.34 2.30
N GLU A 97 3.40 -5.37 2.19
CA GLU A 97 4.29 -5.14 3.33
C GLU A 97 5.20 -3.94 3.07
N GLN A 98 5.54 -3.24 4.13
CA GLN A 98 6.57 -2.22 4.06
C GLN A 98 7.92 -2.91 4.21
N LEU A 99 8.81 -2.61 3.30
CA LEU A 99 10.20 -3.03 3.41
C LEU A 99 10.89 -2.13 4.42
N GLU A 100 11.66 -2.74 5.33
CA GLU A 100 12.53 -1.95 6.20
C GLU A 100 13.44 -1.05 5.36
N PRO A 101 13.88 0.09 5.91
CA PRO A 101 14.73 1.02 5.18
C PRO A 101 16.08 0.35 4.85
N VAL A 102 16.09 -0.47 3.83
CA VAL A 102 17.30 -0.91 3.17
C VAL A 102 17.76 0.27 2.33
N LYS A 103 19.06 0.55 2.31
CA LYS A 103 19.65 1.54 1.40
C LYS A 103 19.48 1.06 -0.05
N VAL A 104 18.26 1.10 -0.53
CA VAL A 104 17.96 0.90 -1.94
C VAL A 104 17.98 2.26 -2.59
N SER A 105 18.49 2.37 -3.81
CA SER A 105 18.30 3.59 -4.59
C SER A 105 16.83 3.99 -4.54
N ALA A 106 16.55 5.26 -4.26
CA ALA A 106 15.17 5.80 -4.18
C ALA A 106 14.34 5.56 -5.46
N TYR A 107 14.97 5.09 -6.53
CA TYR A 107 14.39 4.88 -7.85
C TYR A 107 14.44 3.43 -8.32
N HIS A 108 14.74 2.48 -7.42
CA HIS A 108 14.74 1.07 -7.76
C HIS A 108 13.31 0.58 -7.95
N TYR A 109 13.04 0.03 -9.13
CA TYR A 109 11.77 -0.58 -9.47
C TYR A 109 12.02 -2.00 -9.98
N ARG A 110 11.39 -2.97 -9.33
CA ARG A 110 11.55 -4.38 -9.64
C ARG A 110 10.18 -5.05 -9.75
N VAL A 111 9.92 -5.66 -10.88
CA VAL A 111 8.79 -6.56 -11.06
C VAL A 111 9.33 -7.96 -11.28
N ILE A 112 8.93 -8.87 -10.39
CA ILE A 112 9.27 -10.28 -10.53
C ILE A 112 7.98 -10.99 -10.90
N PHE A 113 7.95 -11.53 -12.10
CA PHE A 113 6.86 -12.38 -12.58
C PHE A 113 7.30 -13.84 -12.48
N LYS A 114 6.58 -14.61 -11.68
CA LYS A 114 6.82 -16.05 -11.50
C LYS A 114 5.61 -16.84 -11.95
N PRO A 115 5.42 -17.05 -13.26
CA PRO A 115 4.39 -17.97 -13.71
C PRO A 115 4.76 -19.40 -13.27
N ALA A 116 3.77 -20.24 -13.01
CA ALA A 116 3.94 -21.63 -12.62
C ALA A 116 4.65 -22.51 -13.68
N SER A 117 5.00 -21.94 -14.81
CA SER A 117 5.77 -22.55 -15.91
C SER A 117 7.20 -21.99 -15.97
N ILE A 118 8.10 -22.77 -16.53
CA ILE A 118 9.56 -22.69 -16.68
C ILE A 118 10.11 -21.35 -17.26
N ILE A 119 9.51 -20.21 -17.01
CA ILE A 119 10.02 -18.93 -17.47
C ILE A 119 10.93 -18.35 -16.39
N PRO A 120 12.19 -17.98 -16.69
CA PRO A 120 13.09 -17.38 -15.72
C PRO A 120 12.57 -16.04 -15.22
N ASP A 121 12.96 -15.65 -14.00
CA ASP A 121 12.62 -14.37 -13.42
C ASP A 121 13.03 -13.23 -14.35
N ILE A 122 12.08 -12.37 -14.70
CA ILE A 122 12.32 -11.17 -15.49
C ILE A 122 12.52 -10.00 -14.54
N GLU A 123 13.73 -9.46 -14.50
CA GLU A 123 14.07 -8.28 -13.72
C GLU A 123 14.12 -7.07 -14.65
N ILE A 124 13.24 -6.10 -14.40
CA ILE A 124 13.21 -4.82 -15.11
C ILE A 124 13.86 -3.77 -14.19
N LYS A 125 15.04 -3.33 -14.57
CA LYS A 125 15.76 -2.28 -13.85
C LYS A 125 15.38 -0.89 -14.35
#